data_4000d9a5420728152959b22f3ec064ee
#
_entry.id   4000d9a5420728152959b22f3ec064ee
#
_cell.length_a   1.000
_cell.length_b   1.000
_cell.length_c   1.000
_cell.angle_alpha   90.00
_cell.angle_beta   90.00
_cell.angle_gamma   90.00
#
_symmetry.space_group_name_H-M   'P 1'
#
loop_
_entity.id
_entity.type
_entity.pdbx_description
1 polymer ?
#
loop_
_entity_poly.entity_id
_entity_poly.type
_entity_poly.pdbx_seq_one_letter_code
_entity_poly.pdbx_strand_id
1 'polypeptide(L)'
;LSSSSAASDVYKRQEEALEEYDLTLDQVLDVAEEPGLGNGGLGRLAACYMESLATLEVPATGYGIRYKYGIFKQQIRDNQQLEVTDNWLHGEWPWELCHPDESVLVGFGGKVENYVSDRGNYRVRWVPGEQVIAVPYDVLQIGYRVNNCNRLRLWRADATETFDFYAFNIGDYMGSVEQSVTSETISKVLYPNDGTDQGKELRLKQQFFFVSASLQDMIRSLEKRGYDIKDFPHHWQVQLNDTHPAVAVAELMRLLVDERHLEWDTAWEIVTKSIAYTNHTLMPEALEKWDLKLFKTLLPRHMEIIYEINRRFLQVVRLHYPGDDSKLEKMSIIDEHGNKAVRMAHLATVGSHHINGVAALHSELVKTKLMPEFYDCLLYTSDAADEEDSV
;
A
#
# COMPACT_ATOMS: atom_id res chain seq x y z
N LEU A 1 -33.41 3.57 -22.94
CA LEU A 1 -32.95 2.18 -22.97
C LEU A 1 -32.27 1.87 -21.64
N SER A 2 -32.88 1.00 -20.83
CA SER A 2 -32.44 0.75 -19.46
C SER A 2 -31.09 0.04 -19.45
N SER A 3 -30.20 0.43 -18.51
CA SER A 3 -28.88 -0.14 -18.29
C SER A 3 -28.88 -1.68 -18.03
N SER A 4 -30.04 -2.26 -17.70
CA SER A 4 -30.22 -3.72 -17.55
C SER A 4 -30.16 -4.50 -18.86
N SER A 5 -30.41 -3.88 -20.00
CA SER A 5 -30.31 -4.54 -21.32
C SER A 5 -28.84 -4.66 -21.79
N ALA A 6 -27.99 -3.70 -21.48
CA ALA A 6 -26.62 -3.67 -21.97
C ALA A 6 -25.75 -4.79 -21.36
N ALA A 7 -25.85 -5.06 -20.04
CA ALA A 7 -25.08 -6.14 -19.40
C ALA A 7 -25.58 -7.53 -19.82
N SER A 8 -26.90 -7.73 -19.95
CA SER A 8 -27.49 -8.96 -20.50
C SER A 8 -27.07 -9.18 -21.96
N ASP A 9 -26.90 -8.11 -22.73
CA ASP A 9 -26.45 -8.16 -24.12
C ASP A 9 -24.95 -8.52 -24.24
N VAL A 10 -24.11 -8.13 -23.26
CA VAL A 10 -22.68 -8.50 -23.25
C VAL A 10 -22.51 -10.00 -23.04
N TYR A 11 -23.18 -10.60 -22.05
CA TYR A 11 -23.11 -12.04 -21.82
C TYR A 11 -23.67 -12.84 -23.01
N LYS A 12 -24.78 -12.42 -23.61
CA LYS A 12 -25.32 -13.05 -24.81
C LYS A 12 -24.35 -12.96 -25.99
N ARG A 13 -23.71 -11.85 -26.22
CA ARG A 13 -22.69 -11.67 -27.26
C ARG A 13 -21.46 -12.52 -27.02
N GLN A 14 -21.07 -12.70 -25.75
CA GLN A 14 -19.98 -13.61 -25.40
C GLN A 14 -20.38 -15.07 -25.65
N GLU A 15 -21.55 -15.47 -25.25
CA GLU A 15 -22.09 -16.82 -25.54
C GLU A 15 -22.19 -17.06 -27.05
N GLU A 16 -22.79 -16.12 -27.81
CA GLU A 16 -22.88 -16.18 -29.28
C GLU A 16 -21.48 -16.28 -29.93
N ALA A 17 -20.51 -15.52 -29.45
CA ALA A 17 -19.12 -15.57 -29.97
C ALA A 17 -18.43 -16.90 -29.63
N LEU A 18 -18.70 -17.48 -28.46
CA LEU A 18 -18.13 -18.76 -28.04
C LEU A 18 -18.77 -19.94 -28.76
N GLU A 19 -20.06 -19.87 -29.13
CA GLU A 19 -20.77 -20.87 -29.94
C GLU A 19 -20.09 -21.05 -31.30
N GLU A 20 -19.51 -20.00 -31.90
CA GLU A 20 -18.78 -20.10 -33.17
C GLU A 20 -17.53 -21.02 -33.06
N TYR A 21 -17.03 -21.24 -31.82
CA TYR A 21 -15.87 -22.11 -31.53
C TYR A 21 -16.27 -23.43 -30.82
N ASP A 22 -17.56 -23.79 -30.78
CA ASP A 22 -18.08 -24.93 -30.02
C ASP A 22 -17.71 -24.90 -28.53
N LEU A 23 -17.63 -23.69 -27.91
CA LEU A 23 -17.31 -23.47 -26.51
C LEU A 23 -18.50 -22.88 -25.76
N THR A 24 -18.63 -23.23 -24.49
CA THR A 24 -19.55 -22.56 -23.56
C THR A 24 -18.78 -21.57 -22.66
N LEU A 25 -19.50 -20.59 -22.11
CA LEU A 25 -18.92 -19.67 -21.17
C LEU A 25 -18.35 -20.39 -19.93
N ASP A 26 -19.04 -21.39 -19.41
CA ASP A 26 -18.57 -22.19 -18.27
C ASP A 26 -17.27 -22.91 -18.57
N GLN A 27 -17.12 -23.50 -19.78
CA GLN A 27 -15.86 -24.14 -20.17
C GLN A 27 -14.69 -23.16 -20.23
N VAL A 28 -14.93 -21.89 -20.61
CA VAL A 28 -13.90 -20.85 -20.63
C VAL A 28 -13.58 -20.39 -19.22
N LEU A 29 -14.60 -20.23 -18.35
CA LEU A 29 -14.39 -19.83 -16.96
C LEU A 29 -13.64 -20.90 -16.14
N ASP A 30 -13.88 -22.19 -16.42
CA ASP A 30 -13.21 -23.30 -15.75
C ASP A 30 -11.69 -23.35 -16.00
N VAL A 31 -11.22 -22.79 -17.12
CA VAL A 31 -9.79 -22.72 -17.46
C VAL A 31 -9.17 -21.35 -17.22
N ALA A 32 -9.97 -20.34 -16.87
CA ALA A 32 -9.49 -19.02 -16.57
C ALA A 32 -8.66 -19.04 -15.27
N GLU A 33 -7.47 -18.44 -15.32
CA GLU A 33 -6.64 -18.30 -14.13
C GLU A 33 -7.06 -17.05 -13.35
N GLU A 34 -7.17 -17.18 -12.03
CA GLU A 34 -7.45 -16.04 -11.15
C GLU A 34 -6.19 -15.22 -10.88
N PRO A 35 -6.31 -13.88 -10.73
CA PRO A 35 -5.19 -13.05 -10.37
C PRO A 35 -4.57 -13.44 -9.03
N GLY A 36 -3.25 -13.67 -9.02
CA GLY A 36 -2.47 -14.03 -7.82
C GLY A 36 -2.13 -12.82 -6.92
N LEU A 37 -3.10 -11.93 -6.69
CA LEU A 37 -2.92 -10.66 -5.96
C LEU A 37 -3.26 -10.75 -4.47
N GLY A 38 -3.86 -11.85 -4.02
CA GLY A 38 -4.31 -12.06 -2.64
C GLY A 38 -4.06 -13.48 -2.17
N ASN A 39 -4.26 -13.71 -0.86
CA ASN A 39 -4.02 -14.99 -0.19
C ASN A 39 -5.18 -15.42 0.70
N GLY A 40 -6.06 -14.50 1.10
CA GLY A 40 -7.13 -14.78 2.05
C GLY A 40 -8.11 -13.65 2.17
N GLY A 41 -8.71 -13.50 3.35
CA GLY A 41 -9.81 -12.56 3.61
C GLY A 41 -9.49 -11.11 3.26
N LEU A 42 -8.30 -10.61 3.61
CA LEU A 42 -7.89 -9.24 3.33
C LEU A 42 -7.87 -8.95 1.81
N GLY A 43 -7.23 -9.85 1.04
CA GLY A 43 -7.16 -9.70 -0.42
C GLY A 43 -8.52 -9.84 -1.09
N ARG A 44 -9.35 -10.81 -0.65
CA ARG A 44 -10.71 -10.98 -1.20
C ARG A 44 -11.61 -9.79 -0.86
N LEU A 45 -11.53 -9.26 0.35
CA LEU A 45 -12.29 -8.07 0.77
C LEU A 45 -11.94 -6.86 -0.10
N ALA A 46 -10.65 -6.63 -0.36
CA ALA A 46 -10.22 -5.56 -1.27
C ALA A 46 -10.81 -5.72 -2.67
N ALA A 47 -10.80 -6.93 -3.24
CA ALA A 47 -11.41 -7.20 -4.53
C ALA A 47 -12.91 -6.91 -4.53
N CYS A 48 -13.65 -7.35 -3.50
CA CYS A 48 -15.07 -7.08 -3.36
C CYS A 48 -15.37 -5.57 -3.22
N TYR A 49 -14.56 -4.83 -2.46
CA TYR A 49 -14.73 -3.38 -2.35
C TYR A 49 -14.50 -2.66 -3.68
N MET A 50 -13.51 -3.06 -4.47
CA MET A 50 -13.27 -2.43 -5.78
C MET A 50 -14.46 -2.63 -6.71
N GLU A 51 -15.06 -3.82 -6.74
CA GLU A 51 -16.27 -4.10 -7.51
C GLU A 51 -17.49 -3.31 -6.98
N SER A 52 -17.66 -3.27 -5.66
CA SER A 52 -18.77 -2.55 -5.03
C SER A 52 -18.68 -1.04 -5.27
N LEU A 53 -17.51 -0.45 -5.11
CA LEU A 53 -17.28 0.98 -5.38
C LEU A 53 -17.53 1.31 -6.85
N ALA A 54 -17.11 0.45 -7.77
CA ALA A 54 -17.41 0.64 -9.20
C ALA A 54 -18.93 0.54 -9.48
N THR A 55 -19.61 -0.41 -8.85
CA THR A 55 -21.06 -0.61 -8.98
C THR A 55 -21.87 0.53 -8.38
N LEU A 56 -21.42 1.09 -7.27
CA LEU A 56 -22.03 2.26 -6.61
C LEU A 56 -21.63 3.59 -7.25
N GLU A 57 -20.88 3.56 -8.35
CA GLU A 57 -20.38 4.73 -9.08
C GLU A 57 -19.55 5.69 -8.21
N VAL A 58 -18.89 5.15 -7.16
CA VAL A 58 -17.97 5.88 -6.30
C VAL A 58 -16.61 5.92 -6.98
N PRO A 59 -16.02 7.10 -7.25
CA PRO A 59 -14.70 7.22 -7.86
C PRO A 59 -13.63 6.63 -6.94
N ALA A 60 -12.98 5.56 -7.36
CA ALA A 60 -11.94 4.89 -6.58
C ALA A 60 -10.79 4.41 -7.46
N THR A 61 -9.59 4.43 -6.88
CA THR A 61 -8.40 3.79 -7.44
C THR A 61 -7.81 2.88 -6.38
N GLY A 62 -7.75 1.58 -6.68
CA GLY A 62 -6.97 0.63 -5.88
C GLY A 62 -5.50 0.73 -6.25
N TYR A 63 -4.61 0.59 -5.24
CA TYR A 63 -3.17 0.55 -5.45
C TYR A 63 -2.58 -0.70 -4.82
N GLY A 64 -1.65 -1.36 -5.51
CA GLY A 64 -0.97 -2.55 -5.00
C GLY A 64 0.28 -2.89 -5.79
N ILE A 65 0.83 -4.07 -5.51
CA ILE A 65 1.98 -4.61 -6.23
C ILE A 65 1.48 -5.60 -7.31
N ARG A 66 2.04 -5.48 -8.50
CA ARG A 66 1.84 -6.46 -9.58
C ARG A 66 2.76 -7.65 -9.33
N TYR A 67 2.32 -8.56 -8.45
CA TYR A 67 3.07 -9.76 -8.18
C TYR A 67 3.19 -10.63 -9.43
N LYS A 68 4.41 -11.03 -9.77
CA LYS A 68 4.67 -11.92 -10.91
C LYS A 68 4.14 -13.33 -10.63
N TYR A 69 4.21 -13.75 -9.38
CA TYR A 69 3.73 -15.04 -8.90
C TYR A 69 2.78 -14.82 -7.72
N GLY A 70 1.69 -15.58 -7.67
CA GLY A 70 0.86 -15.68 -6.48
C GLY A 70 1.62 -16.30 -5.30
N ILE A 71 0.94 -16.49 -4.16
CA ILE A 71 1.61 -17.06 -2.98
C ILE A 71 2.10 -18.48 -3.26
N PHE A 72 1.26 -19.36 -3.79
CA PHE A 72 1.54 -20.67 -4.38
C PHE A 72 0.27 -21.24 -5.01
N LYS A 73 0.43 -22.19 -5.93
CA LYS A 73 -0.63 -23.05 -6.43
C LYS A 73 -0.61 -24.37 -5.69
N GLN A 74 -1.75 -24.78 -5.15
CA GLN A 74 -1.88 -26.05 -4.44
C GLN A 74 -2.04 -27.22 -5.41
N GLN A 75 -1.23 -28.25 -5.22
CA GLN A 75 -1.40 -29.54 -5.89
C GLN A 75 -1.54 -30.63 -4.85
N ILE A 76 -2.36 -31.64 -5.13
CA ILE A 76 -2.47 -32.84 -4.30
C ILE A 76 -1.81 -33.99 -5.07
N ARG A 77 -0.75 -34.55 -4.48
CA ARG A 77 -0.08 -35.74 -5.01
C ARG A 77 0.14 -36.73 -3.88
N ASP A 78 -0.23 -38.00 -4.10
CA ASP A 78 -0.11 -39.07 -3.12
C ASP A 78 -0.75 -38.74 -1.74
N ASN A 79 -1.92 -38.09 -1.77
CA ASN A 79 -2.66 -37.58 -0.60
C ASN A 79 -1.89 -36.52 0.22
N GLN A 80 -0.88 -35.90 -0.36
CA GLN A 80 -0.11 -34.81 0.27
C GLN A 80 -0.30 -33.52 -0.54
N GLN A 81 -0.39 -32.41 0.19
CA GLN A 81 -0.37 -31.08 -0.41
C GLN A 81 1.05 -30.73 -0.83
N LEU A 82 1.20 -30.31 -2.09
CA LEU A 82 2.41 -29.73 -2.63
C LEU A 82 2.15 -28.27 -3.00
N GLU A 83 3.03 -27.39 -2.59
CA GLU A 83 3.05 -25.98 -2.98
C GLU A 83 3.94 -25.82 -4.21
N VAL A 84 3.37 -25.35 -5.31
CA VAL A 84 4.09 -25.10 -6.55
C VAL A 84 3.95 -23.64 -6.94
N THR A 85 4.82 -23.16 -7.82
CA THR A 85 4.79 -21.78 -8.30
C THR A 85 3.45 -21.47 -8.97
N ASP A 86 2.79 -20.42 -8.49
CA ASP A 86 1.58 -19.86 -9.09
C ASP A 86 1.95 -18.80 -10.11
N ASN A 87 2.15 -19.21 -11.36
CA ASN A 87 2.49 -18.32 -12.48
C ASN A 87 1.22 -17.81 -13.18
N TRP A 88 0.40 -17.05 -12.47
CA TRP A 88 -0.89 -16.55 -12.94
C TRP A 88 -0.80 -15.55 -14.12
N LEU A 89 0.37 -14.94 -14.32
CA LEU A 89 0.68 -14.08 -15.48
C LEU A 89 1.25 -14.87 -16.66
N HIS A 90 1.06 -16.20 -16.70
CA HIS A 90 1.51 -17.03 -17.79
C HIS A 90 0.74 -16.67 -19.07
N GLY A 91 1.47 -16.33 -20.11
CA GLY A 91 0.90 -15.81 -21.35
C GLY A 91 0.68 -14.29 -21.34
N GLU A 92 -0.01 -13.78 -22.33
CA GLU A 92 -0.46 -12.40 -22.37
C GLU A 92 -1.77 -12.28 -21.59
N TRP A 93 -1.75 -11.52 -20.50
CA TRP A 93 -2.97 -11.19 -19.76
C TRP A 93 -3.57 -9.89 -20.31
N PRO A 94 -4.64 -9.98 -21.12
CA PRO A 94 -5.12 -8.83 -21.90
C PRO A 94 -5.87 -7.78 -21.06
N TRP A 95 -6.09 -8.04 -19.78
CA TRP A 95 -6.91 -7.20 -18.90
C TRP A 95 -6.13 -6.07 -18.22
N GLU A 96 -4.84 -5.93 -18.51
CA GLU A 96 -4.00 -4.88 -17.96
C GLU A 96 -3.43 -3.96 -19.05
N LEU A 97 -3.29 -2.68 -18.69
CA LEU A 97 -2.69 -1.65 -19.53
C LEU A 97 -1.42 -1.13 -18.87
N CYS A 98 -0.28 -1.29 -19.52
CA CYS A 98 1.00 -0.76 -19.04
C CYS A 98 1.15 0.71 -19.43
N HIS A 99 1.59 1.56 -18.48
CA HIS A 99 1.84 2.98 -18.70
C HIS A 99 3.28 3.35 -18.33
N PRO A 100 4.28 3.02 -19.16
CA PRO A 100 5.70 3.25 -18.83
C PRO A 100 6.07 4.72 -18.67
N ASP A 101 5.34 5.61 -19.34
CA ASP A 101 5.47 7.07 -19.26
C ASP A 101 5.01 7.65 -17.91
N GLU A 102 4.29 6.86 -17.13
CA GLU A 102 3.84 7.21 -15.79
C GLU A 102 4.69 6.55 -14.68
N SER A 103 5.83 5.96 -15.04
CA SER A 103 6.75 5.36 -14.07
C SER A 103 7.34 6.38 -13.12
N VAL A 104 7.62 5.95 -11.89
CA VAL A 104 8.25 6.77 -10.85
C VAL A 104 9.43 6.05 -10.22
N LEU A 105 10.36 6.82 -9.62
CA LEU A 105 11.49 6.27 -8.89
C LEU A 105 11.15 6.11 -7.42
N VAL A 106 11.51 4.96 -6.86
CA VAL A 106 11.43 4.68 -5.42
C VAL A 106 12.83 4.39 -4.89
N GLY A 107 13.23 5.13 -3.85
CA GLY A 107 14.56 5.01 -3.26
C GLY A 107 14.58 4.16 -2.00
N PHE A 108 15.75 3.59 -1.66
CA PHE A 108 16.00 2.87 -0.42
C PHE A 108 17.38 3.20 0.14
N GLY A 109 17.53 3.08 1.47
CA GLY A 109 18.82 3.27 2.14
C GLY A 109 19.41 4.67 1.98
N GLY A 110 20.71 4.73 1.88
CA GLY A 110 21.45 5.97 1.66
C GLY A 110 21.57 6.84 2.90
N LYS A 111 21.51 8.17 2.72
CA LYS A 111 21.76 9.15 3.78
C LYS A 111 20.80 10.34 3.71
N VAL A 112 20.63 10.99 4.86
CA VAL A 112 19.92 12.26 4.98
C VAL A 112 20.95 13.38 5.00
N GLU A 113 20.73 14.39 4.18
CA GLU A 113 21.59 15.57 4.09
C GLU A 113 20.80 16.82 4.46
N ASN A 114 21.44 17.65 5.29
CA ASN A 114 20.95 18.97 5.64
C ASN A 114 21.65 20.01 4.78
N TYR A 115 20.90 20.94 4.22
CA TYR A 115 21.47 22.01 3.41
C TYR A 115 20.72 23.33 3.59
N VAL A 116 21.36 24.40 3.21
CA VAL A 116 20.73 25.72 3.15
C VAL A 116 20.41 25.99 1.68
N SER A 117 19.15 26.29 1.38
CA SER A 117 18.71 26.62 0.01
C SER A 117 19.27 27.99 -0.40
N ASP A 118 19.24 28.30 -1.71
CA ASP A 118 19.68 29.62 -2.25
C ASP A 118 18.91 30.79 -1.64
N ARG A 119 17.73 30.54 -1.06
CA ARG A 119 16.92 31.54 -0.35
C ARG A 119 17.22 31.64 1.14
N GLY A 120 18.27 30.95 1.63
CA GLY A 120 18.68 30.94 3.03
C GLY A 120 17.84 30.07 3.97
N ASN A 121 16.91 29.26 3.44
CA ASN A 121 16.07 28.36 4.24
C ASN A 121 16.82 27.06 4.51
N TYR A 122 16.77 26.57 5.76
CA TYR A 122 17.23 25.24 6.12
C TYR A 122 16.30 24.18 5.51
N ARG A 123 16.90 23.19 4.85
CA ARG A 123 16.19 22.11 4.14
C ARG A 123 16.86 20.77 4.39
N VAL A 124 16.08 19.73 4.25
CA VAL A 124 16.52 18.34 4.35
C VAL A 124 16.26 17.67 3.02
N ARG A 125 17.17 16.80 2.59
CA ARG A 125 16.94 15.91 1.47
C ARG A 125 17.41 14.51 1.79
N TRP A 126 16.68 13.55 1.33
CA TRP A 126 17.10 12.16 1.33
C TRP A 126 17.85 11.86 0.04
N VAL A 127 19.04 11.29 0.16
CA VAL A 127 19.84 10.79 -0.95
C VAL A 127 19.83 9.26 -0.84
N PRO A 128 18.97 8.55 -1.60
CA PRO A 128 18.87 7.11 -1.51
C PRO A 128 20.17 6.43 -2.01
N GLY A 129 20.49 5.28 -1.44
CA GLY A 129 21.62 4.46 -1.87
C GLY A 129 21.27 3.50 -3.01
N GLU A 130 19.98 3.15 -3.11
CA GLU A 130 19.42 2.29 -4.15
C GLU A 130 18.15 2.94 -4.69
N GLN A 131 17.89 2.80 -5.98
CA GLN A 131 16.66 3.26 -6.61
C GLN A 131 16.09 2.18 -7.52
N VAL A 132 14.76 2.08 -7.55
CA VAL A 132 13.99 1.14 -8.34
C VAL A 132 12.93 1.91 -9.12
N ILE A 133 12.68 1.52 -10.36
CA ILE A 133 11.60 2.07 -11.17
C ILE A 133 10.31 1.33 -10.83
N ALA A 134 9.28 2.06 -10.44
CA ALA A 134 7.92 1.53 -10.31
C ALA A 134 7.15 1.81 -11.60
N VAL A 135 6.83 0.74 -12.32
CA VAL A 135 6.10 0.80 -13.60
C VAL A 135 4.63 0.45 -13.35
N PRO A 136 3.66 1.34 -13.66
CA PRO A 136 2.26 1.10 -13.39
C PRO A 136 1.58 0.28 -14.48
N TYR A 137 0.72 -0.64 -14.02
CA TYR A 137 -0.21 -1.43 -14.83
C TYR A 137 -1.61 -1.20 -14.30
N ASP A 138 -2.52 -0.78 -15.15
CA ASP A 138 -3.90 -0.52 -14.80
C ASP A 138 -4.81 -1.68 -15.20
N VAL A 139 -5.58 -2.19 -14.24
CA VAL A 139 -6.62 -3.18 -14.42
C VAL A 139 -7.97 -2.48 -14.23
N LEU A 140 -8.86 -2.62 -15.18
CA LEU A 140 -10.17 -1.99 -15.14
C LEU A 140 -11.12 -2.76 -14.21
N GLN A 141 -11.78 -2.04 -13.31
CA GLN A 141 -12.78 -2.55 -12.38
C GLN A 141 -14.16 -2.07 -12.81
N ILE A 142 -14.87 -2.90 -13.55
CA ILE A 142 -16.14 -2.56 -14.19
C ILE A 142 -17.28 -2.71 -13.18
N GLY A 143 -18.14 -1.70 -13.07
CA GLY A 143 -19.31 -1.74 -12.22
C GLY A 143 -20.42 -2.66 -12.78
N TYR A 144 -21.10 -3.37 -11.89
CA TYR A 144 -22.19 -4.28 -12.27
C TYR A 144 -23.45 -3.50 -12.69
N ARG A 145 -23.87 -3.68 -13.94
CA ARG A 145 -25.06 -3.03 -14.55
C ARG A 145 -25.09 -1.50 -14.50
N VAL A 146 -23.93 -0.86 -14.37
CA VAL A 146 -23.76 0.60 -14.41
C VAL A 146 -22.71 0.99 -15.44
N ASN A 147 -22.72 2.24 -15.88
CA ASN A 147 -21.75 2.75 -16.84
C ASN A 147 -20.59 3.44 -16.11
N ASN A 148 -19.96 2.70 -15.21
CA ASN A 148 -18.80 3.17 -14.44
C ASN A 148 -17.67 2.14 -14.46
N CYS A 149 -16.45 2.65 -14.47
CA CYS A 149 -15.24 1.85 -14.42
C CYS A 149 -14.20 2.53 -13.52
N ASN A 150 -13.83 1.85 -12.46
CA ASN A 150 -12.74 2.23 -11.58
C ASN A 150 -11.42 1.57 -12.02
N ARG A 151 -10.33 1.95 -11.40
CA ARG A 151 -8.98 1.49 -11.73
C ARG A 151 -8.33 0.78 -10.55
N LEU A 152 -7.70 -0.37 -10.82
CA LEU A 152 -6.73 -0.99 -9.94
C LEU A 152 -5.35 -0.81 -10.56
N ARG A 153 -4.51 0.05 -9.97
CA ARG A 153 -3.14 0.33 -10.42
C ARG A 153 -2.15 -0.52 -9.64
N LEU A 154 -1.44 -1.38 -10.36
CA LEU A 154 -0.47 -2.32 -9.82
C LEU A 154 0.94 -1.93 -10.25
N TRP A 155 1.87 -1.91 -9.29
CA TRP A 155 3.24 -1.51 -9.52
C TRP A 155 4.17 -2.70 -9.74
N ARG A 156 4.87 -2.73 -10.87
CA ARG A 156 5.99 -3.63 -11.13
C ARG A 156 7.30 -2.92 -10.79
N ALA A 157 8.21 -3.62 -10.13
CA ALA A 157 9.54 -3.12 -9.83
C ALA A 157 10.52 -3.51 -10.92
N ASP A 158 11.18 -2.52 -11.53
CA ASP A 158 12.22 -2.68 -12.54
C ASP A 158 13.51 -2.00 -12.07
N ALA A 159 14.66 -2.49 -12.49
CA ALA A 159 15.95 -1.86 -12.21
C ALA A 159 16.13 -0.56 -13.01
N THR A 160 16.87 0.39 -12.46
CA THR A 160 17.31 1.59 -13.18
C THR A 160 18.34 1.26 -14.27
N GLU A 161 19.17 0.24 -14.01
CA GLU A 161 20.08 -0.35 -14.98
C GLU A 161 19.79 -1.85 -15.08
N THR A 162 19.37 -2.30 -16.25
CA THR A 162 18.96 -3.69 -16.47
C THR A 162 20.14 -4.61 -16.77
N PHE A 163 21.27 -4.04 -17.20
CA PHE A 163 22.42 -4.81 -17.65
C PHE A 163 23.72 -4.00 -17.55
N ASP A 164 24.67 -4.51 -16.77
CA ASP A 164 26.03 -3.97 -16.71
C ASP A 164 26.92 -4.60 -17.80
N PHE A 165 27.10 -3.85 -18.89
CA PHE A 165 27.89 -4.28 -20.02
C PHE A 165 29.37 -4.46 -19.69
N TYR A 166 29.93 -3.70 -18.76
CA TYR A 166 31.30 -3.84 -18.32
C TYR A 166 31.53 -5.14 -17.56
N ALA A 167 30.67 -5.41 -16.55
CA ALA A 167 30.71 -6.67 -15.79
C ALA A 167 30.61 -7.89 -16.75
N PHE A 168 29.69 -7.83 -17.70
CA PHE A 168 29.53 -8.87 -18.71
C PHE A 168 30.80 -9.11 -19.52
N ASN A 169 31.46 -8.04 -20.01
CA ASN A 169 32.66 -8.14 -20.83
C ASN A 169 33.88 -8.70 -20.11
N ILE A 170 33.96 -8.52 -18.79
CA ILE A 170 35.06 -9.12 -17.99
C ILE A 170 34.71 -10.53 -17.48
N GLY A 171 33.59 -11.11 -17.93
CA GLY A 171 33.14 -12.47 -17.59
C GLY A 171 32.36 -12.60 -16.31
N ASP A 172 31.99 -11.51 -15.63
CA ASP A 172 31.10 -11.50 -14.48
C ASP A 172 29.62 -11.45 -14.93
N TYR A 173 29.14 -12.59 -15.43
CA TYR A 173 27.77 -12.70 -15.97
C TYR A 173 26.71 -12.55 -14.89
N MET A 174 26.99 -12.94 -13.64
CA MET A 174 26.04 -12.79 -12.54
C MET A 174 25.97 -11.34 -12.08
N GLY A 175 27.10 -10.67 -11.91
CA GLY A 175 27.17 -9.25 -11.56
C GLY A 175 26.48 -8.37 -12.61
N SER A 176 26.56 -8.77 -13.89
CA SER A 176 25.93 -7.99 -14.98
C SER A 176 24.39 -7.90 -14.90
N VAL A 177 23.73 -8.76 -14.15
CA VAL A 177 22.26 -8.80 -13.97
C VAL A 177 21.81 -8.67 -12.50
N GLU A 178 22.74 -8.52 -11.56
CA GLU A 178 22.46 -8.54 -10.14
C GLU A 178 21.45 -7.46 -9.73
N GLN A 179 21.63 -6.24 -10.22
CA GLN A 179 20.72 -5.14 -9.93
C GLN A 179 19.32 -5.40 -10.48
N SER A 180 19.20 -5.96 -11.68
CA SER A 180 17.91 -6.33 -12.28
C SER A 180 17.19 -7.37 -11.42
N VAL A 181 17.89 -8.43 -11.02
CA VAL A 181 17.33 -9.50 -10.21
C VAL A 181 16.87 -8.97 -8.84
N THR A 182 17.69 -8.15 -8.19
CA THR A 182 17.39 -7.58 -6.87
C THR A 182 16.17 -6.67 -6.93
N SER A 183 16.11 -5.75 -7.91
CA SER A 183 14.99 -4.82 -8.07
C SER A 183 13.69 -5.55 -8.40
N GLU A 184 13.70 -6.46 -9.37
CA GLU A 184 12.52 -7.23 -9.77
C GLU A 184 11.97 -8.12 -8.63
N THR A 185 12.84 -8.53 -7.69
CA THR A 185 12.43 -9.39 -6.55
C THR A 185 11.38 -8.71 -5.69
N ILE A 186 11.35 -7.37 -5.61
CA ILE A 186 10.36 -6.60 -4.86
C ILE A 186 8.92 -6.93 -5.32
N SER A 187 8.70 -7.14 -6.61
CA SER A 187 7.36 -7.45 -7.16
C SER A 187 7.20 -8.91 -7.59
N LYS A 188 8.08 -9.83 -7.15
CA LYS A 188 8.00 -11.23 -7.60
C LYS A 188 6.92 -12.04 -6.91
N VAL A 189 6.86 -12.05 -5.59
CA VAL A 189 6.02 -12.99 -4.83
C VAL A 189 5.26 -12.27 -3.71
N LEU A 190 3.98 -12.60 -3.56
CA LEU A 190 3.14 -12.18 -2.46
C LEU A 190 3.60 -12.87 -1.16
N TYR A 191 3.75 -12.11 -0.08
CA TYR A 191 4.16 -12.57 1.26
C TYR A 191 5.41 -13.44 1.26
N PRO A 192 6.60 -12.88 0.96
CA PRO A 192 7.84 -13.63 1.13
C PRO A 192 8.02 -14.06 2.59
N ASN A 193 8.68 -15.20 2.79
CA ASN A 193 8.97 -15.71 4.12
C ASN A 193 9.82 -14.69 4.91
N ASP A 194 9.31 -14.24 6.07
CA ASP A 194 9.94 -13.27 6.96
C ASP A 194 10.66 -13.92 8.17
N GLY A 195 10.90 -15.21 8.13
CA GLY A 195 11.69 -15.93 9.12
C GLY A 195 13.18 -15.57 9.11
N THR A 196 13.64 -14.88 8.05
CA THR A 196 15.03 -14.42 7.88
C THR A 196 15.09 -12.89 7.83
N ASP A 197 16.27 -12.33 8.12
CA ASP A 197 16.47 -10.87 8.03
C ASP A 197 16.29 -10.35 6.60
N GLN A 198 16.72 -11.12 5.59
CA GLN A 198 16.51 -10.79 4.17
C GLN A 198 15.01 -10.80 3.80
N GLY A 199 14.25 -11.74 4.34
CA GLY A 199 12.80 -11.80 4.12
C GLY A 199 12.06 -10.62 4.75
N LYS A 200 12.47 -10.22 5.97
CA LYS A 200 11.94 -9.00 6.62
C LYS A 200 12.27 -7.74 5.83
N GLU A 201 13.53 -7.64 5.36
CA GLU A 201 13.96 -6.52 4.51
C GLU A 201 13.12 -6.43 3.24
N LEU A 202 12.93 -7.56 2.54
CA LEU A 202 12.13 -7.62 1.32
C LEU A 202 10.66 -7.21 1.58
N ARG A 203 10.05 -7.68 2.67
CA ARG A 203 8.68 -7.27 3.04
C ARG A 203 8.58 -5.77 3.29
N LEU A 204 9.53 -5.17 4.00
CA LEU A 204 9.53 -3.72 4.24
C LEU A 204 9.77 -2.96 2.92
N LYS A 205 10.66 -3.45 2.04
CA LYS A 205 10.85 -2.89 0.69
C LYS A 205 9.57 -2.94 -0.12
N GLN A 206 8.82 -4.05 -0.10
CA GLN A 206 7.55 -4.18 -0.79
C GLN A 206 6.52 -3.16 -0.31
N GLN A 207 6.36 -3.01 1.00
CA GLN A 207 5.41 -2.06 1.59
C GLN A 207 5.75 -0.62 1.20
N PHE A 208 7.00 -0.21 1.36
CA PHE A 208 7.42 1.13 1.01
C PHE A 208 7.35 1.39 -0.50
N PHE A 209 7.72 0.40 -1.32
CA PHE A 209 7.70 0.50 -2.78
C PHE A 209 6.33 0.91 -3.31
N PHE A 210 5.29 0.16 -3.00
CA PHE A 210 3.97 0.48 -3.54
C PHE A 210 3.35 1.74 -2.91
N VAL A 211 3.65 2.02 -1.65
CA VAL A 211 3.19 3.23 -0.96
C VAL A 211 3.80 4.47 -1.60
N SER A 212 5.12 4.51 -1.75
CA SER A 212 5.82 5.66 -2.34
C SER A 212 5.39 5.89 -3.78
N ALA A 213 5.33 4.82 -4.59
CA ALA A 213 4.87 4.91 -5.97
C ALA A 213 3.43 5.46 -6.08
N SER A 214 2.53 4.99 -5.21
CA SER A 214 1.12 5.40 -5.21
C SER A 214 0.93 6.85 -4.78
N LEU A 215 1.61 7.31 -3.74
CA LEU A 215 1.55 8.70 -3.28
C LEU A 215 2.14 9.67 -4.32
N GLN A 216 3.24 9.30 -4.96
CA GLN A 216 3.81 10.08 -6.07
C GLN A 216 2.83 10.19 -7.24
N ASP A 217 2.12 9.11 -7.58
CA ASP A 217 1.09 9.09 -8.62
C ASP A 217 -0.11 10.01 -8.28
N MET A 218 -0.58 9.95 -7.03
CA MET A 218 -1.67 10.81 -6.55
C MET A 218 -1.28 12.28 -6.64
N ILE A 219 -0.10 12.66 -6.17
CA ILE A 219 0.42 14.03 -6.21
C ILE A 219 0.59 14.49 -7.66
N ARG A 220 1.22 13.67 -8.51
CA ARG A 220 1.38 13.95 -9.94
C ARG A 220 0.03 14.16 -10.62
N SER A 221 -0.97 13.32 -10.32
CA SER A 221 -2.32 13.42 -10.87
C SER A 221 -3.02 14.71 -10.43
N LEU A 222 -2.84 15.12 -9.19
CA LEU A 222 -3.35 16.38 -8.65
C LEU A 222 -2.75 17.58 -9.39
N GLU A 223 -1.40 17.63 -9.44
CA GLU A 223 -0.64 18.71 -10.08
C GLU A 223 -0.92 18.80 -11.60
N LYS A 224 -1.05 17.65 -12.29
CA LYS A 224 -1.39 17.57 -13.72
C LYS A 224 -2.76 18.16 -14.02
N ARG A 225 -3.70 18.11 -13.06
CA ARG A 225 -5.02 18.72 -13.16
C ARG A 225 -5.02 20.21 -12.80
N GLY A 226 -3.88 20.77 -12.38
CA GLY A 226 -3.72 22.19 -12.05
C GLY A 226 -4.16 22.59 -10.64
N TYR A 227 -4.35 21.63 -9.73
CA TYR A 227 -4.70 21.89 -8.34
C TYR A 227 -3.46 22.16 -7.49
N ASP A 228 -3.61 22.97 -6.44
CA ASP A 228 -2.56 23.20 -5.44
C ASP A 228 -2.39 21.94 -4.58
N ILE A 229 -1.16 21.69 -4.13
CA ILE A 229 -0.88 20.55 -3.26
C ILE A 229 -1.65 20.61 -1.93
N LYS A 230 -2.03 21.80 -1.47
CA LYS A 230 -2.86 21.99 -0.27
C LYS A 230 -4.29 21.49 -0.45
N ASP A 231 -4.75 21.37 -1.69
CA ASP A 231 -6.06 20.82 -2.00
C ASP A 231 -6.09 19.29 -2.00
N PHE A 232 -4.94 18.64 -1.73
CA PHE A 232 -4.83 17.18 -1.73
C PHE A 232 -5.95 16.49 -0.93
N PRO A 233 -6.33 16.90 0.29
CA PRO A 233 -7.39 16.24 1.06
C PRO A 233 -8.79 16.34 0.43
N HIS A 234 -9.01 17.30 -0.45
CA HIS A 234 -10.28 17.47 -1.17
C HIS A 234 -10.39 16.58 -2.41
N HIS A 235 -9.26 16.09 -2.93
CA HIS A 235 -9.20 15.28 -4.14
C HIS A 235 -8.82 13.82 -3.88
N TRP A 236 -8.11 13.55 -2.78
CA TRP A 236 -7.62 12.24 -2.41
C TRP A 236 -7.93 11.92 -0.95
N GLN A 237 -8.69 10.85 -0.76
CA GLN A 237 -8.88 10.19 0.52
C GLN A 237 -8.24 8.81 0.43
N VAL A 238 -7.32 8.52 1.33
CA VAL A 238 -6.46 7.33 1.30
C VAL A 238 -6.90 6.38 2.40
N GLN A 239 -7.43 5.22 2.05
CA GLN A 239 -7.77 4.18 3.01
C GLN A 239 -6.61 3.19 3.13
N LEU A 240 -6.02 3.11 4.31
CA LEU A 240 -4.99 2.11 4.64
C LEU A 240 -5.67 0.77 4.94
N ASN A 241 -5.44 -0.20 4.07
CA ASN A 241 -5.95 -1.57 4.26
C ASN A 241 -4.95 -2.35 5.13
N ASP A 242 -5.21 -2.41 6.43
CA ASP A 242 -4.30 -2.85 7.48
C ASP A 242 -3.05 -1.95 7.65
N THR A 243 -2.03 -2.43 8.36
CA THR A 243 -0.79 -1.69 8.63
C THR A 243 0.24 -1.78 7.51
N HIS A 244 0.03 -2.64 6.51
CA HIS A 244 0.97 -2.83 5.41
C HIS A 244 1.32 -1.51 4.69
N PRO A 245 0.36 -0.59 4.42
CA PRO A 245 0.65 0.72 3.87
C PRO A 245 0.88 1.83 4.91
N ALA A 246 1.02 1.54 6.21
CA ALA A 246 1.09 2.55 7.27
C ALA A 246 2.27 3.53 7.12
N VAL A 247 3.36 3.13 6.45
CA VAL A 247 4.48 4.01 6.12
C VAL A 247 4.05 5.22 5.25
N ALA A 248 2.86 5.19 4.66
CA ALA A 248 2.25 6.29 3.91
C ALA A 248 2.17 7.59 4.73
N VAL A 249 1.97 7.50 6.04
CA VAL A 249 1.96 8.66 6.94
C VAL A 249 3.31 9.41 6.88
N ALA A 250 4.42 8.68 6.97
CA ALA A 250 5.76 9.26 6.92
C ALA A 250 6.17 9.65 5.50
N GLU A 251 5.81 8.85 4.49
CA GLU A 251 6.16 9.15 3.09
C GLU A 251 5.40 10.36 2.57
N LEU A 252 4.12 10.51 2.87
CA LEU A 252 3.38 11.71 2.47
C LEU A 252 3.96 12.96 3.13
N MET A 253 4.34 12.89 4.43
CA MET A 253 5.07 13.97 5.11
C MET A 253 6.37 14.31 4.38
N ARG A 254 7.18 13.31 4.00
CA ARG A 254 8.43 13.51 3.27
C ARG A 254 8.19 14.22 1.93
N LEU A 255 7.25 13.73 1.15
CA LEU A 255 6.91 14.31 -0.15
C LEU A 255 6.44 15.77 -0.03
N LEU A 256 5.66 16.08 1.00
CA LEU A 256 5.16 17.43 1.25
C LEU A 256 6.23 18.38 1.80
N VAL A 257 7.01 17.94 2.79
CA VAL A 257 8.00 18.81 3.48
C VAL A 257 9.30 18.92 2.67
N ASP A 258 9.86 17.79 2.24
CA ASP A 258 11.20 17.78 1.63
C ASP A 258 11.14 18.13 0.13
N GLU A 259 10.13 17.69 -0.61
CA GLU A 259 10.03 17.91 -2.05
C GLU A 259 9.13 19.10 -2.44
N ARG A 260 8.00 19.30 -1.74
CA ARG A 260 7.09 20.43 -1.99
C ARG A 260 7.34 21.63 -1.09
N HIS A 261 8.27 21.47 -0.13
CA HIS A 261 8.74 22.53 0.76
C HIS A 261 7.67 23.18 1.62
N LEU A 262 6.61 22.42 1.96
CA LEU A 262 5.59 22.88 2.89
C LEU A 262 6.16 22.92 4.32
N GLU A 263 5.62 23.84 5.12
CA GLU A 263 5.87 23.85 6.56
C GLU A 263 5.26 22.61 7.21
N TRP A 264 5.89 22.10 8.28
CA TRP A 264 5.52 20.87 8.95
C TRP A 264 4.04 20.80 9.31
N ASP A 265 3.49 21.86 9.93
CA ASP A 265 2.13 21.86 10.44
C ASP A 265 1.10 21.82 9.29
N THR A 266 1.37 22.50 8.18
CA THR A 266 0.55 22.44 6.96
C THR A 266 0.60 21.04 6.34
N ALA A 267 1.79 20.44 6.26
CA ALA A 267 1.94 19.08 5.73
C ALA A 267 1.23 18.06 6.63
N TRP A 268 1.35 18.19 7.94
CA TRP A 268 0.69 17.31 8.90
C TRP A 268 -0.84 17.40 8.82
N GLU A 269 -1.39 18.62 8.65
CA GLU A 269 -2.82 18.82 8.44
C GLU A 269 -3.31 18.10 7.17
N ILE A 270 -2.55 18.18 6.06
CA ILE A 270 -2.86 17.47 4.82
C ILE A 270 -2.87 15.95 5.07
N VAL A 271 -1.81 15.42 5.71
CA VAL A 271 -1.70 13.98 6.01
C VAL A 271 -2.89 13.50 6.82
N THR A 272 -3.17 14.15 7.95
CA THR A 272 -4.23 13.72 8.86
C THR A 272 -5.65 13.93 8.31
N LYS A 273 -5.84 14.83 7.36
CA LYS A 273 -7.13 15.00 6.65
C LYS A 273 -7.32 14.04 5.47
N SER A 274 -6.25 13.37 5.02
CA SER A 274 -6.30 12.54 3.82
C SER A 274 -6.28 11.05 4.12
N ILE A 275 -5.78 10.62 5.29
CA ILE A 275 -5.54 9.21 5.60
C ILE A 275 -6.58 8.69 6.60
N ALA A 276 -7.12 7.51 6.30
CA ALA A 276 -7.93 6.70 7.19
C ALA A 276 -7.34 5.28 7.27
N TYR A 277 -7.61 4.57 8.36
CA TYR A 277 -7.02 3.26 8.65
C TYR A 277 -8.08 2.22 8.99
N THR A 278 -8.03 1.07 8.32
CA THR A 278 -8.83 -0.12 8.66
C THR A 278 -7.95 -1.17 9.31
N ASN A 279 -8.29 -1.55 10.55
CA ASN A 279 -7.64 -2.64 11.28
C ASN A 279 -8.32 -3.98 10.94
N HIS A 280 -7.52 -5.02 10.67
CA HIS A 280 -8.00 -6.36 10.34
C HIS A 280 -7.75 -7.40 11.43
N THR A 281 -7.00 -7.07 12.49
CA THR A 281 -6.68 -8.02 13.56
C THR A 281 -6.81 -7.41 14.95
N LEU A 282 -7.40 -8.17 15.88
CA LEU A 282 -7.49 -7.80 17.29
C LEU A 282 -6.39 -8.46 18.14
N MET A 283 -5.55 -9.30 17.54
CA MET A 283 -4.49 -10.02 18.23
C MET A 283 -3.26 -9.10 18.37
N PRO A 284 -2.90 -8.66 19.59
CA PRO A 284 -1.78 -7.72 19.77
C PRO A 284 -0.44 -8.24 19.22
N GLU A 285 -0.23 -9.56 19.27
CA GLU A 285 0.96 -10.23 18.73
C GLU A 285 1.03 -10.22 17.21
N ALA A 286 -0.10 -10.04 16.53
CA ALA A 286 -0.17 -9.93 15.08
C ALA A 286 -0.08 -8.48 14.57
N LEU A 287 -0.06 -7.49 15.48
CA LEU A 287 0.19 -6.10 15.10
C LEU A 287 1.64 -5.92 14.65
N GLU A 288 1.78 -5.42 13.43
CA GLU A 288 3.08 -5.30 12.78
C GLU A 288 4.03 -4.34 13.49
N LYS A 289 5.25 -4.82 13.73
CA LYS A 289 6.36 -4.05 14.30
C LYS A 289 7.59 -4.25 13.43
N TRP A 290 8.26 -3.15 13.09
CA TRP A 290 9.52 -3.21 12.35
C TRP A 290 10.71 -2.88 13.26
N ASP A 291 11.70 -3.77 13.26
CA ASP A 291 12.97 -3.51 13.94
C ASP A 291 13.52 -2.13 13.56
N LEU A 292 13.91 -1.35 14.56
CA LEU A 292 14.31 0.03 14.38
C LEU A 292 15.60 0.16 13.55
N LYS A 293 16.53 -0.79 13.68
CA LYS A 293 17.78 -0.78 12.92
C LYS A 293 17.50 -1.07 11.45
N LEU A 294 16.67 -2.08 11.16
CA LEU A 294 16.25 -2.39 9.79
C LEU A 294 15.54 -1.20 9.16
N PHE A 295 14.54 -0.65 9.86
CA PHE A 295 13.78 0.50 9.36
C PHE A 295 14.66 1.71 9.10
N LYS A 296 15.57 2.06 10.03
CA LYS A 296 16.52 3.17 9.86
C LYS A 296 17.50 2.94 8.72
N THR A 297 17.92 1.70 8.48
CA THR A 297 18.85 1.37 7.38
C THR A 297 18.17 1.55 6.03
N LEU A 298 16.93 1.08 5.88
CA LEU A 298 16.20 1.16 4.62
C LEU A 298 15.56 2.53 4.36
N LEU A 299 15.05 3.18 5.40
CA LEU A 299 14.22 4.37 5.33
C LEU A 299 14.70 5.44 6.33
N PRO A 300 15.97 5.91 6.22
CA PRO A 300 16.56 6.78 7.23
C PRO A 300 15.79 8.09 7.42
N ARG A 301 15.30 8.70 6.33
CA ARG A 301 14.53 9.95 6.41
C ARG A 301 13.15 9.74 7.04
N HIS A 302 12.48 8.65 6.69
CA HIS A 302 11.18 8.30 7.28
C HIS A 302 11.30 8.05 8.78
N MET A 303 12.40 7.45 9.23
CA MET A 303 12.65 7.26 10.65
C MET A 303 12.76 8.59 11.40
N GLU A 304 13.44 9.58 10.85
CA GLU A 304 13.50 10.94 11.43
C GLU A 304 12.11 11.59 11.51
N ILE A 305 11.32 11.45 10.46
CA ILE A 305 9.93 11.95 10.40
C ILE A 305 9.06 11.26 11.45
N ILE A 306 9.16 9.94 11.58
CA ILE A 306 8.41 9.17 12.58
C ILE A 306 8.80 9.59 14.01
N TYR A 307 10.08 9.82 14.28
CA TYR A 307 10.51 10.36 15.58
C TYR A 307 9.89 11.73 15.88
N GLU A 308 9.84 12.63 14.90
CA GLU A 308 9.23 13.94 15.09
C GLU A 308 7.71 13.85 15.26
N ILE A 309 7.02 12.98 14.50
CA ILE A 309 5.59 12.70 14.71
C ILE A 309 5.36 12.17 16.12
N ASN A 310 6.14 11.19 16.55
CA ASN A 310 6.03 10.60 17.89
C ASN A 310 6.27 11.62 18.99
N ARG A 311 7.31 12.46 18.85
CA ARG A 311 7.62 13.54 19.81
C ARG A 311 6.45 14.51 19.97
N ARG A 312 5.84 14.96 18.86
CA ARG A 312 4.69 15.87 18.87
C ARG A 312 3.46 15.21 19.45
N PHE A 313 3.18 13.99 19.04
CA PHE A 313 2.07 13.19 19.54
C PHE A 313 2.17 12.97 21.06
N LEU A 314 3.33 12.59 21.58
CA LEU A 314 3.53 12.38 23.01
C LEU A 314 3.41 13.68 23.83
N GLN A 315 3.58 14.85 23.22
CA GLN A 315 3.25 16.11 23.88
C GLN A 315 1.72 16.26 24.10
N VAL A 316 0.91 15.86 23.11
CA VAL A 316 -0.55 15.82 23.23
C VAL A 316 -0.96 14.83 24.33
N VAL A 317 -0.37 13.63 24.35
CA VAL A 317 -0.63 12.61 25.38
C VAL A 317 -0.29 13.13 26.78
N ARG A 318 0.83 13.84 26.97
CA ARG A 318 1.22 14.45 28.25
C ARG A 318 0.22 15.50 28.74
N LEU A 319 -0.36 16.26 27.83
CA LEU A 319 -1.40 17.25 28.18
C LEU A 319 -2.71 16.59 28.56
N HIS A 320 -3.04 15.45 27.91
CA HIS A 320 -4.27 14.71 28.19
C HIS A 320 -4.19 13.86 29.47
N TYR A 321 -3.00 13.27 29.74
CA TYR A 321 -2.72 12.43 30.92
C TYR A 321 -1.56 13.01 31.75
N PRO A 322 -1.77 14.13 32.48
CA PRO A 322 -0.69 14.78 33.22
C PRO A 322 -0.13 13.88 34.34
N GLY A 323 1.18 13.62 34.30
CA GLY A 323 1.88 12.81 35.30
C GLY A 323 1.76 11.30 35.15
N ASP A 324 1.12 10.78 34.08
CA ASP A 324 1.02 9.36 33.79
C ASP A 324 2.00 8.94 32.68
N ASP A 325 3.23 8.63 33.08
CA ASP A 325 4.29 8.20 32.15
C ASP A 325 3.98 6.83 31.51
N SER A 326 3.13 6.01 32.13
CA SER A 326 2.73 4.71 31.59
C SER A 326 1.93 4.85 30.29
N LYS A 327 1.14 5.91 30.16
CA LYS A 327 0.40 6.23 28.94
C LYS A 327 1.33 6.68 27.82
N LEU A 328 2.38 7.43 28.13
CA LEU A 328 3.38 7.83 27.13
C LEU A 328 4.07 6.60 26.52
N GLU A 329 4.46 5.65 27.37
CA GLU A 329 5.09 4.41 26.93
C GLU A 329 4.14 3.56 26.07
N LYS A 330 2.89 3.38 26.56
CA LYS A 330 1.88 2.56 25.90
C LYS A 330 1.48 3.12 24.53
N MET A 331 1.34 4.45 24.42
CA MET A 331 0.88 5.12 23.21
C MET A 331 2.02 5.49 22.24
N SER A 332 3.29 5.43 22.67
CA SER A 332 4.42 5.74 21.80
C SER A 332 4.40 4.90 20.50
N ILE A 333 4.69 5.56 19.38
CA ILE A 333 4.90 4.90 18.08
C ILE A 333 6.17 4.02 18.12
N ILE A 334 7.13 4.37 18.99
CA ILE A 334 8.38 3.63 19.18
C ILE A 334 8.24 2.72 20.39
N ASP A 335 8.43 1.42 20.17
CA ASP A 335 8.59 0.44 21.23
C ASP A 335 10.05 0.47 21.72
N GLU A 336 10.25 0.91 22.98
CA GLU A 336 11.58 1.03 23.58
C GLU A 336 12.01 -0.25 24.32
N HIS A 337 11.12 -1.25 24.43
CA HIS A 337 11.36 -2.49 25.18
C HIS A 337 12.07 -3.52 24.30
N GLY A 338 13.05 -4.22 24.87
CA GLY A 338 13.79 -5.26 24.18
C GLY A 338 14.45 -4.75 22.88
N ASN A 339 14.18 -5.40 21.78
CA ASN A 339 14.56 -4.92 20.46
C ASN A 339 13.63 -3.77 20.07
N LYS A 340 14.18 -2.55 20.06
CA LYS A 340 13.42 -1.36 19.70
C LYS A 340 12.76 -1.49 18.33
N ALA A 341 11.49 -1.09 18.24
CA ALA A 341 10.71 -1.26 17.02
C ALA A 341 9.77 -0.09 16.75
N VAL A 342 9.39 0.10 15.50
CA VAL A 342 8.30 0.98 15.08
C VAL A 342 6.99 0.20 15.13
N ARG A 343 6.01 0.69 15.88
CA ARG A 343 4.65 0.13 15.98
C ARG A 343 3.80 0.69 14.85
N MET A 344 3.60 -0.09 13.81
CA MET A 344 2.93 0.39 12.59
C MET A 344 1.47 0.75 12.79
N ALA A 345 0.74 0.00 13.61
CA ALA A 345 -0.64 0.32 13.97
C ALA A 345 -0.76 1.67 14.72
N HIS A 346 0.21 2.00 15.59
CA HIS A 346 0.24 3.31 16.26
C HIS A 346 0.53 4.44 15.27
N LEU A 347 1.46 4.23 14.34
CA LEU A 347 1.75 5.21 13.27
C LEU A 347 0.52 5.46 12.42
N ALA A 348 -0.17 4.40 11.96
CA ALA A 348 -1.41 4.50 11.19
C ALA A 348 -2.49 5.25 11.96
N THR A 349 -2.65 4.92 13.26
CA THR A 349 -3.64 5.55 14.14
C THR A 349 -3.39 7.06 14.31
N VAL A 350 -2.14 7.45 14.58
CA VAL A 350 -1.79 8.87 14.80
C VAL A 350 -1.92 9.70 13.51
N GLY A 351 -1.68 9.08 12.35
CA GLY A 351 -1.74 9.74 11.04
C GLY A 351 -3.12 9.74 10.37
N SER A 352 -4.14 9.11 10.97
CA SER A 352 -5.46 8.94 10.35
C SER A 352 -6.54 9.78 11.01
N HIS A 353 -7.50 10.30 10.22
CA HIS A 353 -8.69 10.99 10.75
C HIS A 353 -9.82 10.02 11.12
N HIS A 354 -9.85 8.82 10.53
CA HIS A 354 -10.83 7.77 10.83
C HIS A 354 -10.14 6.42 10.98
N ILE A 355 -10.65 5.62 11.94
CA ILE A 355 -10.17 4.27 12.18
C ILE A 355 -11.38 3.36 12.35
N ASN A 356 -11.40 2.25 11.62
CA ASN A 356 -12.44 1.24 11.73
C ASN A 356 -11.85 -0.17 11.76
N GLY A 357 -12.64 -1.11 12.26
CA GLY A 357 -12.45 -2.54 12.04
C GLY A 357 -13.26 -3.01 10.83
N VAL A 358 -13.17 -4.29 10.50
CA VAL A 358 -13.87 -4.88 9.34
C VAL A 358 -15.33 -5.26 9.60
N ALA A 359 -15.85 -4.97 10.78
CA ALA A 359 -17.24 -5.15 11.19
C ALA A 359 -17.55 -4.22 12.37
N ALA A 360 -18.82 -3.91 12.65
CA ALA A 360 -19.24 -3.07 13.77
C ALA A 360 -18.67 -3.56 15.12
N LEU A 361 -18.83 -4.86 15.43
CA LEU A 361 -18.23 -5.46 16.64
C LEU A 361 -16.70 -5.33 16.66
N HIS A 362 -16.03 -5.49 15.52
CA HIS A 362 -14.58 -5.33 15.44
C HIS A 362 -14.17 -3.88 15.74
N SER A 363 -14.87 -2.91 15.16
CA SER A 363 -14.63 -1.48 15.42
C SER A 363 -14.80 -1.14 16.91
N GLU A 364 -15.83 -1.67 17.56
CA GLU A 364 -16.03 -1.50 19.00
C GLU A 364 -14.90 -2.14 19.82
N LEU A 365 -14.40 -3.31 19.40
CA LEU A 365 -13.25 -3.95 20.06
C LEU A 365 -11.93 -3.21 19.82
N VAL A 366 -11.75 -2.56 18.68
CA VAL A 366 -10.60 -1.65 18.46
C VAL A 366 -10.63 -0.51 19.46
N LYS A 367 -11.80 0.16 19.67
CA LYS A 367 -11.96 1.24 20.63
C LYS A 367 -11.72 0.79 22.07
N THR A 368 -12.33 -0.33 22.47
CA THR A 368 -12.44 -0.71 23.89
C THR A 368 -11.35 -1.66 24.36
N LYS A 369 -10.70 -2.40 23.47
CA LYS A 369 -9.70 -3.43 23.82
C LYS A 369 -8.34 -3.21 23.21
N LEU A 370 -8.27 -2.87 21.91
CA LEU A 370 -6.99 -2.80 21.20
C LEU A 370 -6.29 -1.46 21.45
N MET A 371 -7.01 -0.35 21.31
CA MET A 371 -6.47 1.02 21.35
C MET A 371 -7.31 1.99 22.19
N PRO A 372 -7.76 1.61 23.42
CA PRO A 372 -8.66 2.45 24.21
C PRO A 372 -8.06 3.82 24.57
N GLU A 373 -6.75 3.88 24.82
CA GLU A 373 -6.09 5.15 25.14
C GLU A 373 -6.03 6.10 23.95
N PHE A 374 -5.87 5.59 22.73
CA PHE A 374 -5.92 6.41 21.52
C PHE A 374 -7.32 6.95 21.27
N TYR A 375 -8.34 6.10 21.49
CA TYR A 375 -9.73 6.53 21.38
C TYR A 375 -10.07 7.65 22.37
N ASP A 376 -9.66 7.50 23.63
CA ASP A 376 -9.87 8.50 24.66
C ASP A 376 -9.10 9.82 24.40
N CYS A 377 -7.83 9.71 24.03
CA CYS A 377 -6.93 10.85 23.84
C CYS A 377 -7.24 11.65 22.55
N LEU A 378 -7.58 10.98 21.46
CA LEU A 378 -7.73 11.60 20.14
C LEU A 378 -9.19 11.89 19.78
N LEU A 379 -10.17 11.44 20.61
CA LEU A 379 -11.61 11.61 20.38
C LEU A 379 -12.04 11.21 18.96
N TYR A 380 -11.41 10.16 18.41
CA TYR A 380 -11.85 9.64 17.12
C TYR A 380 -13.26 9.06 17.24
N THR A 381 -14.21 9.74 16.62
CA THR A 381 -15.48 9.11 16.28
C THR A 381 -15.18 8.08 15.19
N SER A 382 -15.01 6.83 15.58
CA SER A 382 -15.09 5.75 14.63
C SER A 382 -16.58 5.56 14.35
N ASP A 383 -17.15 6.34 13.47
CA ASP A 383 -18.36 5.96 12.79
C ASP A 383 -17.98 4.84 11.81
N ALA A 384 -17.75 3.64 12.35
CA ALA A 384 -17.96 2.44 11.57
C ALA A 384 -19.41 2.52 11.16
N ALA A 385 -19.65 2.61 9.86
CA ALA A 385 -20.97 2.71 9.30
C ALA A 385 -21.96 1.87 10.09
N ASP A 386 -22.98 2.52 10.65
CA ASP A 386 -24.19 1.88 11.15
C ASP A 386 -24.93 1.29 9.92
N GLU A 387 -24.33 0.29 9.26
CA GLU A 387 -24.91 -0.41 8.12
C GLU A 387 -25.88 -1.52 8.56
N GLU A 388 -26.32 -1.54 9.81
CA GLU A 388 -27.37 -2.48 10.24
C GLU A 388 -28.80 -1.99 9.99
N ASP A 389 -29.01 -0.77 9.49
CA ASP A 389 -30.37 -0.22 9.32
C ASP A 389 -30.83 -0.04 7.86
N SER A 390 -30.27 -0.77 6.90
CA SER A 390 -30.83 -0.81 5.55
C SER A 390 -30.88 -2.24 5.00
N VAL A 391 -31.89 -2.99 5.47
CA VAL A 391 -32.43 -4.14 4.75
C VAL A 391 -33.70 -3.74 4.04
#